data_b6fdaffeb39f1612c50ee2e58f129aa1
#
_entry.id   b6fdaffeb39f1612c50ee2e58f129aa1
#
_cell.length_a   1.000
_cell.length_b   1.000
_cell.length_c   1.000
_cell.angle_alpha   90.00
_cell.angle_beta   90.00
_cell.angle_gamma   90.00
#
_symmetry.space_group_name_H-M   'P 1'
#
loop_
_entity.id
_entity.type
_entity.pdbx_description
1 polymer ?
#
loop_
_entity_poly.entity_id
_entity_poly.type
_entity_poly.pdbx_seq_one_letter_code
_entity_poly.pdbx_strand_id
1 'polypeptide(L)'
;TTQSDEQTPFWLVANRYGWGTLTSSNGAVIAELERSIAHDDARKWGVGYGVELAAARGFGSTLWVQQAFVEVRWRHALLTLGSKAQPMALKDGQLSTGNQALGINARPIPEVRLSLPRYWIVPFTHRWLRLKGHVAFGKTTDDSWQHDFTQGQNRYTKGVLFHSKAGYLMIGKPEQFPFSLELGLEMACQFGGKSFIRQGNQMVEIKNQSGLRSFWNAFFPSGSDATDGKFVNKEGNHLGSWVARFNYDNAQWGLSCYADQYFEDNSSMIHINKNGWGKGADAHKQVR
;
A
#
# COMPACT_ATOMS: atom_id res chain seq x y z
N THR A 1 -10.36 22.45 -5.46
CA THR A 1 -11.37 22.42 -6.53
C THR A 1 -10.71 22.36 -7.87
N THR A 2 -11.22 21.51 -8.74
CA THR A 2 -10.82 21.46 -10.15
C THR A 2 -12.06 21.70 -11.02
N GLN A 3 -11.88 22.39 -12.12
CA GLN A 3 -12.90 22.58 -13.13
C GLN A 3 -12.26 22.41 -14.50
N SER A 4 -12.86 21.57 -15.34
CA SER A 4 -12.50 21.38 -16.75
C SER A 4 -13.78 21.24 -17.56
N ASP A 5 -13.69 21.43 -18.88
CA ASP A 5 -14.87 21.35 -19.76
C ASP A 5 -15.38 19.91 -19.94
N GLU A 6 -14.52 18.90 -19.70
CA GLU A 6 -14.87 17.49 -19.82
C GLU A 6 -14.60 16.72 -18.52
N GLN A 7 -13.46 16.04 -18.46
CA GLN A 7 -13.03 15.28 -17.28
C GLN A 7 -11.70 15.79 -16.77
N THR A 8 -11.51 15.72 -15.45
CA THR A 8 -10.21 16.02 -14.86
C THR A 8 -9.18 15.00 -15.35
N PRO A 9 -8.03 15.44 -15.89
CA PRO A 9 -6.98 14.52 -16.31
C PRO A 9 -6.53 13.59 -15.19
N PHE A 10 -6.40 12.30 -15.49
CA PHE A 10 -6.08 11.26 -14.51
C PHE A 10 -4.80 11.53 -13.72
N TRP A 11 -3.77 12.07 -14.36
CA TRP A 11 -2.50 12.39 -13.70
C TRP A 11 -2.60 13.50 -12.64
N LEU A 12 -3.65 14.34 -12.69
CA LEU A 12 -3.91 15.33 -11.64
C LEU A 12 -4.54 14.74 -10.40
N VAL A 13 -5.19 13.58 -10.51
CA VAL A 13 -5.97 12.97 -9.42
C VAL A 13 -5.33 11.70 -8.87
N ALA A 14 -4.37 11.12 -9.58
CA ALA A 14 -3.64 9.94 -9.15
C ALA A 14 -2.65 10.24 -8.01
N ASN A 15 -2.32 9.22 -7.22
CA ASN A 15 -1.32 9.26 -6.14
C ASN A 15 -1.58 10.34 -5.08
N ARG A 16 -2.83 10.48 -4.66
CA ARG A 16 -3.28 11.48 -3.67
C ARG A 16 -4.11 10.89 -2.54
N TYR A 17 -3.87 9.63 -2.18
CA TYR A 17 -4.61 8.96 -1.09
C TYR A 17 -6.13 9.00 -1.25
N GLY A 18 -6.62 8.90 -2.49
CA GLY A 18 -8.04 8.98 -2.80
C GLY A 18 -8.60 10.41 -2.85
N TRP A 19 -7.77 11.45 -2.73
CA TRP A 19 -8.13 12.85 -2.91
C TRP A 19 -8.24 13.25 -4.38
N GLY A 20 -8.92 12.45 -5.17
CA GLY A 20 -9.08 12.71 -6.59
C GLY A 20 -10.42 12.24 -7.13
N THR A 21 -10.92 12.96 -8.10
CA THR A 21 -12.12 12.59 -8.86
C THR A 21 -11.97 13.01 -10.30
N LEU A 22 -12.52 12.22 -11.22
CA LEU A 22 -12.55 12.55 -12.65
C LEU A 22 -13.69 13.52 -12.99
N THR A 23 -14.59 13.78 -12.05
CA THR A 23 -15.69 14.75 -12.26
C THR A 23 -15.13 16.15 -12.48
N SER A 24 -15.54 16.78 -13.56
CA SER A 24 -15.04 18.08 -14.03
C SER A 24 -15.24 19.22 -13.02
N SER A 25 -16.33 19.19 -12.28
CA SER A 25 -16.62 20.18 -11.23
C SER A 25 -16.68 19.49 -9.87
N ASN A 26 -15.72 19.80 -9.01
CA ASN A 26 -15.60 19.19 -7.71
C ASN A 26 -15.02 20.16 -6.67
N GLY A 27 -15.25 19.85 -5.40
CA GLY A 27 -14.69 20.59 -4.27
C GLY A 27 -14.84 19.83 -2.98
N ALA A 28 -13.95 20.08 -2.04
CA ALA A 28 -13.98 19.47 -0.73
C ALA A 28 -13.61 20.49 0.36
N VAL A 29 -14.18 20.30 1.53
CA VAL A 29 -13.80 20.95 2.80
C VAL A 29 -13.26 19.86 3.71
N ILE A 30 -12.12 20.13 4.32
CA ILE A 30 -11.41 19.20 5.18
C ILE A 30 -11.30 19.80 6.57
N ALA A 31 -11.59 18.99 7.58
CA ALA A 31 -11.34 19.31 8.98
C ALA A 31 -10.38 18.25 9.55
N GLU A 32 -9.26 18.69 10.10
CA GLU A 32 -8.20 17.83 10.63
C GLU A 32 -7.84 18.24 12.05
N LEU A 33 -7.65 17.21 12.89
CA LEU A 33 -7.06 17.33 14.21
C LEU A 33 -5.96 16.26 14.32
N GLU A 34 -4.70 16.67 14.48
CA GLU A 34 -3.58 15.76 14.63
C GLU A 34 -2.64 16.17 15.77
N ARG A 35 -2.20 15.17 16.52
CA ARG A 35 -1.00 15.25 17.36
C ARG A 35 0.07 14.36 16.75
N SER A 36 1.08 14.97 16.17
CA SER A 36 2.21 14.24 15.60
C SER A 36 3.02 13.51 16.69
N ILE A 37 3.35 12.25 16.42
CA ILE A 37 4.23 11.45 17.27
C ILE A 37 5.65 12.03 17.36
N ALA A 38 6.05 12.89 16.43
CA ALA A 38 7.35 13.56 16.44
C ALA A 38 7.54 14.48 17.66
N HIS A 39 6.46 14.95 18.28
CA HIS A 39 6.55 15.71 19.54
C HIS A 39 7.26 14.94 20.68
N ASP A 40 7.27 13.61 20.58
CA ASP A 40 7.89 12.74 21.58
C ASP A 40 9.24 12.15 21.11
N ASP A 41 9.87 12.66 20.05
CA ASP A 41 11.06 12.06 19.44
C ASP A 41 12.25 11.89 20.41
N ALA A 42 12.38 12.77 21.37
CA ALA A 42 13.41 12.66 22.43
C ALA A 42 13.13 11.57 23.49
N ARG A 43 11.93 10.99 23.49
CA ARG A 43 11.49 10.02 24.50
C ARG A 43 11.56 8.60 23.99
N LYS A 44 11.69 7.62 24.89
CA LYS A 44 11.61 6.18 24.55
C LYS A 44 10.21 5.77 24.07
N TRP A 45 9.18 6.41 24.62
CA TRP A 45 7.78 6.24 24.26
C TRP A 45 7.27 7.50 23.58
N GLY A 46 6.43 7.33 22.60
CA GLY A 46 5.70 8.42 21.94
C GLY A 46 4.29 8.00 21.62
N VAL A 47 3.37 8.97 21.61
CA VAL A 47 1.96 8.78 21.24
C VAL A 47 1.60 9.82 20.18
N GLY A 48 0.96 9.37 19.12
CA GLY A 48 0.36 10.20 18.07
C GLY A 48 -1.08 9.81 17.86
N TYR A 49 -1.87 10.72 17.37
CA TYR A 49 -3.25 10.45 16.93
C TYR A 49 -3.70 11.48 15.92
N GLY A 50 -4.68 11.13 15.11
CA GLY A 50 -5.25 12.05 14.14
C GLY A 50 -6.64 11.63 13.69
N VAL A 51 -7.45 12.62 13.33
CA VAL A 51 -8.73 12.48 12.66
C VAL A 51 -8.79 13.51 11.55
N GLU A 52 -9.11 13.07 10.34
CA GLU A 52 -9.33 13.92 9.17
C GLU A 52 -10.68 13.57 8.55
N LEU A 53 -11.57 14.53 8.52
CA LEU A 53 -12.93 14.42 7.99
C LEU A 53 -13.03 15.24 6.71
N ALA A 54 -13.75 14.72 5.75
CA ALA A 54 -13.99 15.40 4.48
C ALA A 54 -15.47 15.48 4.15
N ALA A 55 -15.90 16.66 3.74
CA ALA A 55 -17.19 16.91 3.11
C ALA A 55 -16.94 17.41 1.68
N ALA A 56 -17.54 16.78 0.65
CA ALA A 56 -17.22 17.09 -0.73
C ALA A 56 -18.41 16.96 -1.67
N ARG A 57 -18.27 17.63 -2.82
CA ARG A 57 -19.17 17.53 -3.98
C ARG A 57 -18.37 17.08 -5.20
N GLY A 58 -18.96 16.23 -6.02
CA GLY A 58 -18.30 15.68 -7.22
C GLY A 58 -17.32 14.56 -6.92
N PHE A 59 -17.38 13.94 -5.74
CA PHE A 59 -16.65 12.74 -5.34
C PHE A 59 -17.61 11.56 -5.21
N GLY A 60 -17.09 10.34 -5.08
CA GLY A 60 -17.90 9.13 -4.89
C GLY A 60 -18.69 9.09 -3.58
N SER A 61 -18.35 9.93 -2.60
CA SER A 61 -19.06 10.12 -1.34
C SER A 61 -19.13 11.60 -1.01
N THR A 62 -20.19 12.01 -0.31
CA THR A 62 -20.36 13.42 0.13
C THR A 62 -19.71 13.70 1.47
N LEU A 63 -19.60 12.69 2.32
CA LEU A 63 -18.95 12.78 3.63
C LEU A 63 -18.19 11.49 3.90
N TRP A 64 -16.95 11.60 4.38
CA TRP A 64 -16.16 10.44 4.78
C TRP A 64 -15.07 10.78 5.80
N VAL A 65 -14.61 9.75 6.50
CA VAL A 65 -13.40 9.80 7.30
C VAL A 65 -12.21 9.47 6.38
N GLN A 66 -11.31 10.41 6.19
CA GLN A 66 -10.11 10.23 5.39
C GLN A 66 -9.03 9.52 6.17
N GLN A 67 -8.82 9.97 7.41
CA GLN A 67 -7.92 9.34 8.36
C GLN A 67 -8.55 9.34 9.76
N ALA A 68 -8.32 8.26 10.50
CA ALA A 68 -8.60 8.19 11.93
C ALA A 68 -7.68 7.14 12.54
N PHE A 69 -6.71 7.55 13.35
CA PHE A 69 -5.67 6.67 13.84
C PHE A 69 -5.14 7.06 15.22
N VAL A 70 -4.54 6.08 15.88
CA VAL A 70 -3.71 6.24 17.07
C VAL A 70 -2.39 5.52 16.82
N GLU A 71 -1.29 6.12 17.27
CA GLU A 71 0.06 5.58 17.16
C GLU A 71 0.73 5.50 18.50
N VAL A 72 1.42 4.41 18.75
CA VAL A 72 2.28 4.23 19.92
C VAL A 72 3.66 3.78 19.45
N ARG A 73 4.66 4.58 19.78
CA ARG A 73 6.06 4.25 19.50
C ARG A 73 6.76 3.79 20.77
N TRP A 74 7.52 2.73 20.62
CA TRP A 74 8.48 2.29 21.60
C TRP A 74 9.86 2.18 20.94
N ARG A 75 10.77 3.09 21.31
CA ARG A 75 12.10 3.22 20.69
C ARG A 75 11.96 3.37 19.16
N HIS A 76 12.28 2.31 18.41
CA HIS A 76 12.25 2.28 16.93
C HIS A 76 10.97 1.67 16.36
N ALA A 77 10.25 0.89 17.17
CA ALA A 77 9.02 0.22 16.73
C ALA A 77 7.83 1.15 16.89
N LEU A 78 6.94 1.16 15.88
CA LEU A 78 5.72 1.95 15.85
C LEU A 78 4.54 1.02 15.59
N LEU A 79 3.56 1.05 16.48
CA LEU A 79 2.25 0.45 16.30
C LEU A 79 1.26 1.54 15.91
N THR A 80 0.61 1.38 14.75
CA THR A 80 -0.47 2.24 14.28
C THR A 80 -1.77 1.43 14.25
N LEU A 81 -2.82 2.00 14.79
CA LEU A 81 -4.18 1.43 14.79
C LEU A 81 -5.12 2.42 14.10
N GLY A 82 -5.82 1.99 13.08
CA GLY A 82 -6.79 2.81 12.32
C GLY A 82 -6.32 3.14 10.91
N SER A 83 -6.98 4.11 10.29
CA SER A 83 -6.71 4.55 8.91
C SER A 83 -5.71 5.69 8.90
N LYS A 84 -4.49 5.45 8.45
CA LYS A 84 -3.46 6.48 8.31
C LYS A 84 -2.82 6.43 6.94
N ALA A 85 -2.66 7.57 6.30
CA ALA A 85 -1.91 7.72 5.05
C ALA A 85 -0.44 7.35 5.27
N GLN A 86 0.05 6.38 4.50
CA GLN A 86 1.43 5.89 4.59
C GLN A 86 2.23 6.40 3.40
N PRO A 87 3.38 7.05 3.60
CA PRO A 87 4.22 7.49 2.48
C PRO A 87 4.83 6.29 1.75
N MET A 88 5.14 6.48 0.48
CA MET A 88 5.96 5.52 -0.27
C MET A 88 7.36 5.42 0.35
N ALA A 89 7.87 4.20 0.45
CA ALA A 89 9.06 3.97 1.27
C ALA A 89 10.37 4.38 0.62
N LEU A 90 10.55 4.16 -0.68
CA LEU A 90 11.80 4.46 -1.41
C LEU A 90 11.64 5.56 -2.45
N LYS A 91 10.43 5.86 -2.87
CA LYS A 91 10.18 6.84 -3.94
C LYS A 91 9.82 8.20 -3.38
N ASP A 92 10.19 9.23 -4.09
CA ASP A 92 9.74 10.58 -3.82
C ASP A 92 8.24 10.71 -4.14
N GLY A 93 7.46 11.20 -3.18
CA GLY A 93 6.01 11.32 -3.30
C GLY A 93 5.53 12.40 -4.28
N GLN A 94 6.41 13.32 -4.68
CA GLN A 94 6.08 14.42 -5.60
C GLN A 94 6.62 14.18 -7.01
N LEU A 95 7.80 13.57 -7.11
CA LEU A 95 8.53 13.45 -8.38
C LEU A 95 8.32 12.07 -9.04
N SER A 96 7.90 11.06 -8.30
CA SER A 96 7.71 9.72 -8.85
C SER A 96 6.26 9.47 -9.27
N THR A 97 6.04 8.53 -10.19
CA THR A 97 4.70 8.09 -10.58
C THR A 97 4.10 7.05 -9.63
N GLY A 98 4.77 6.76 -8.52
CA GLY A 98 4.32 5.85 -7.47
C GLY A 98 4.95 4.47 -7.50
N ASN A 99 4.74 3.71 -6.43
CA ASN A 99 5.12 2.30 -6.33
C ASN A 99 4.14 1.43 -7.11
N GLN A 100 4.63 0.30 -7.61
CA GLN A 100 3.78 -0.66 -8.34
C GLN A 100 2.90 -1.49 -7.39
N ALA A 101 3.41 -1.87 -6.21
CA ALA A 101 2.68 -2.69 -5.25
C ALA A 101 2.01 -1.86 -4.13
N LEU A 102 2.78 -1.02 -3.43
CA LEU A 102 2.31 -0.21 -2.31
C LEU A 102 2.29 1.27 -2.68
N GLY A 103 1.38 1.64 -3.57
CA GLY A 103 1.18 3.02 -3.99
C GLY A 103 0.30 3.83 -3.05
N ILE A 104 0.24 5.15 -3.30
CA ILE A 104 -0.53 6.13 -2.52
C ILE A 104 -1.78 6.61 -3.26
N ASN A 105 -2.31 5.80 -4.16
CA ASN A 105 -3.49 6.19 -4.96
C ASN A 105 -4.79 6.00 -4.19
N ALA A 106 -4.93 4.92 -3.43
CA ALA A 106 -6.14 4.60 -2.68
C ALA A 106 -6.22 5.36 -1.35
N ARG A 107 -7.46 5.56 -0.87
CA ARG A 107 -7.73 6.07 0.47
C ARG A 107 -7.17 5.09 1.52
N PRO A 108 -6.62 5.58 2.64
CA PRO A 108 -6.19 4.72 3.74
C PRO A 108 -7.34 3.86 4.28
N ILE A 109 -7.06 2.62 4.58
CA ILE A 109 -8.01 1.69 5.20
C ILE A 109 -7.67 1.50 6.70
N PRO A 110 -8.65 1.15 7.55
CA PRO A 110 -8.35 0.79 8.93
C PRO A 110 -7.52 -0.49 8.99
N GLU A 111 -6.37 -0.39 9.66
CA GLU A 111 -5.41 -1.48 9.82
C GLU A 111 -4.76 -1.48 11.21
N VAL A 112 -4.23 -2.63 11.59
CA VAL A 112 -3.23 -2.79 12.63
C VAL A 112 -1.89 -2.92 11.93
N ARG A 113 -0.99 -1.96 12.16
CA ARG A 113 0.31 -1.88 11.49
C ARG A 113 1.43 -1.81 12.51
N LEU A 114 2.33 -2.77 12.46
CA LEU A 114 3.60 -2.74 13.19
C LEU A 114 4.72 -2.37 12.21
N SER A 115 5.51 -1.37 12.53
CA SER A 115 6.53 -0.87 11.62
C SER A 115 7.82 -0.42 12.33
N LEU A 116 8.90 -0.41 11.55
CA LEU A 116 10.12 0.35 11.78
C LEU A 116 10.11 1.49 10.73
N PRO A 117 9.52 2.66 11.03
CA PRO A 117 9.29 3.70 10.03
C PRO A 117 10.57 4.41 9.58
N ARG A 118 11.61 4.39 10.42
CA ARG A 118 12.94 4.93 10.13
C ARG A 118 13.97 3.81 10.07
N TYR A 119 15.02 4.01 9.31
CA TYR A 119 16.12 3.05 9.23
C TYR A 119 16.78 2.84 10.58
N TRP A 120 16.61 1.63 11.11
CA TRP A 120 17.29 1.15 12.31
C TRP A 120 18.64 0.55 11.94
N ILE A 121 19.71 1.02 12.61
CA ILE A 121 21.06 0.53 12.40
C ILE A 121 21.18 -0.87 12.98
N VAL A 122 21.53 -1.84 12.14
CA VAL A 122 21.73 -3.22 12.56
C VAL A 122 23.00 -3.29 13.44
N PRO A 123 22.91 -3.83 14.68
CA PRO A 123 24.07 -3.99 15.55
C PRO A 123 25.19 -4.80 14.87
N PHE A 124 26.43 -4.56 15.25
CA PHE A 124 27.64 -5.26 14.79
C PHE A 124 27.98 -5.10 13.31
N THR A 125 27.28 -4.27 12.56
CA THR A 125 27.54 -4.01 11.12
C THR A 125 28.41 -2.78 10.87
N HIS A 126 28.99 -2.19 11.91
CA HIS A 126 29.72 -0.93 11.84
C HIS A 126 28.93 0.19 11.15
N ARG A 127 27.59 0.19 11.31
CA ARG A 127 26.62 1.13 10.72
C ARG A 127 26.43 1.03 9.20
N TRP A 128 26.98 -0.01 8.56
CA TRP A 128 26.82 -0.22 7.13
C TRP A 128 25.43 -0.73 6.73
N LEU A 129 24.78 -1.48 7.62
CA LEU A 129 23.46 -2.04 7.33
C LEU A 129 22.40 -1.39 8.20
N ARG A 130 21.29 -1.04 7.56
CA ARG A 130 20.12 -0.47 8.24
C ARG A 130 18.85 -1.11 7.69
N LEU A 131 17.87 -1.28 8.55
CA LEU A 131 16.60 -1.91 8.23
C LEU A 131 15.44 -0.97 8.51
N LYS A 132 14.45 -0.96 7.64
CA LYS A 132 13.10 -0.46 7.92
C LYS A 132 12.07 -1.39 7.30
N GLY A 133 10.80 -1.25 7.69
CA GLY A 133 9.75 -2.10 7.12
C GLY A 133 8.48 -2.07 7.93
N HIS A 134 7.51 -2.87 7.50
CA HIS A 134 6.24 -3.01 8.20
C HIS A 134 5.57 -4.35 7.93
N VAL A 135 4.62 -4.66 8.79
CA VAL A 135 3.59 -5.69 8.62
C VAL A 135 2.26 -5.07 9.04
N ALA A 136 1.24 -5.21 8.22
CA ALA A 136 -0.09 -4.68 8.50
C ALA A 136 -1.20 -5.65 8.08
N PHE A 137 -2.29 -5.64 8.84
CA PHE A 137 -3.54 -6.29 8.52
C PHE A 137 -4.68 -5.30 8.68
N GLY A 138 -5.53 -5.20 7.68
CA GLY A 138 -6.63 -4.26 7.63
C GLY A 138 -7.87 -4.85 6.99
N LYS A 139 -8.89 -4.02 6.86
CA LYS A 139 -10.14 -4.36 6.22
C LYS A 139 -10.59 -3.21 5.32
N THR A 140 -11.03 -3.54 4.10
CA THR A 140 -11.55 -2.54 3.18
C THR A 140 -12.89 -1.98 3.67
N THR A 141 -13.11 -0.69 3.44
CA THR A 141 -14.31 0.06 3.81
C THR A 141 -14.85 0.79 2.59
N ASP A 142 -15.34 0.03 1.61
CA ASP A 142 -15.82 0.55 0.33
C ASP A 142 -17.29 1.00 0.35
N ASP A 143 -17.99 0.83 1.46
CA ASP A 143 -19.40 1.23 1.67
C ASP A 143 -20.32 0.83 0.51
N SER A 144 -20.13 -0.38 -0.02
CA SER A 144 -20.85 -0.91 -1.18
C SER A 144 -20.56 -0.21 -2.52
N TRP A 145 -19.52 0.62 -2.61
CA TRP A 145 -19.17 1.36 -3.82
C TRP A 145 -19.12 0.46 -5.08
N GLN A 146 -18.51 -0.72 -4.99
CA GLN A 146 -18.43 -1.65 -6.13
C GLN A 146 -19.81 -2.09 -6.62
N HIS A 147 -20.72 -2.41 -5.68
CA HIS A 147 -22.11 -2.76 -6.00
C HIS A 147 -22.82 -1.62 -6.72
N ASP A 148 -22.72 -0.41 -6.17
CA ASP A 148 -23.45 0.75 -6.68
C ASP A 148 -22.87 1.22 -8.02
N PHE A 149 -21.56 1.21 -8.19
CA PHE A 149 -20.89 1.53 -9.45
C PHE A 149 -21.28 0.56 -10.59
N THR A 150 -21.40 -0.73 -10.28
CA THR A 150 -21.81 -1.74 -11.27
C THR A 150 -23.33 -1.93 -11.32
N GLN A 151 -24.10 -1.18 -10.54
CA GLN A 151 -25.56 -1.33 -10.40
C GLN A 151 -25.95 -2.79 -10.07
N GLY A 152 -25.10 -3.49 -9.33
CA GLY A 152 -25.29 -4.91 -9.03
C GLY A 152 -25.25 -5.86 -10.23
N GLN A 153 -24.82 -5.40 -11.41
CA GLN A 153 -24.82 -6.22 -12.62
C GLN A 153 -23.59 -7.10 -12.77
N ASN A 154 -22.46 -6.65 -12.21
CA ASN A 154 -21.19 -7.35 -12.29
C ASN A 154 -20.77 -7.94 -10.94
N ARG A 155 -19.72 -8.77 -10.95
CA ARG A 155 -19.08 -9.28 -9.75
C ARG A 155 -18.60 -8.13 -8.88
N TYR A 156 -18.85 -8.23 -7.57
CA TYR A 156 -18.33 -7.31 -6.56
C TYR A 156 -18.01 -8.04 -5.26
N THR A 157 -17.27 -7.38 -4.37
CA THR A 157 -16.86 -7.95 -3.09
C THR A 157 -17.25 -7.02 -1.94
N LYS A 158 -17.41 -7.58 -0.73
CA LYS A 158 -17.68 -6.82 0.50
C LYS A 158 -16.84 -7.32 1.66
N GLY A 159 -16.34 -6.39 2.48
CA GLY A 159 -15.66 -6.69 3.73
C GLY A 159 -14.37 -7.49 3.56
N VAL A 160 -13.66 -7.25 2.47
CA VAL A 160 -12.38 -7.91 2.14
C VAL A 160 -11.33 -7.52 3.15
N LEU A 161 -10.54 -8.48 3.61
CA LEU A 161 -9.37 -8.27 4.43
C LEU A 161 -8.17 -7.93 3.54
N PHE A 162 -7.30 -7.10 4.05
CA PHE A 162 -6.09 -6.65 3.39
C PHE A 162 -4.87 -6.95 4.24
N HIS A 163 -3.81 -7.42 3.62
CA HIS A 163 -2.52 -7.59 4.25
C HIS A 163 -1.46 -6.88 3.41
N SER A 164 -0.57 -6.16 4.08
CA SER A 164 0.65 -5.64 3.46
C SER A 164 1.86 -5.88 4.33
N LYS A 165 2.99 -6.08 3.70
CA LYS A 165 4.29 -6.16 4.35
C LYS A 165 5.37 -5.65 3.42
N ALA A 166 6.39 -5.04 4.00
CA ALA A 166 7.58 -4.64 3.28
C ALA A 166 8.79 -4.66 4.18
N GLY A 167 9.93 -4.99 3.60
CA GLY A 167 11.23 -4.91 4.23
C GLY A 167 12.22 -4.21 3.34
N TYR A 168 13.03 -3.32 3.89
CA TYR A 168 14.03 -2.55 3.16
C TYR A 168 15.37 -2.62 3.88
N LEU A 169 16.41 -2.93 3.14
CA LEU A 169 17.80 -2.95 3.58
C LEU A 169 18.53 -1.77 2.94
N MET A 170 19.11 -0.90 3.74
CA MET A 170 20.04 0.12 3.28
C MET A 170 21.47 -0.34 3.53
N ILE A 171 22.30 -0.27 2.50
CA ILE A 171 23.73 -0.55 2.51
C ILE A 171 24.44 0.78 2.27
N GLY A 172 25.26 1.21 3.22
CA GLY A 172 26.03 2.46 3.14
C GLY A 172 26.09 3.21 4.47
N LYS A 173 26.94 4.23 4.48
CA LYS A 173 27.10 5.17 5.60
C LYS A 173 26.89 6.59 5.06
N PRO A 174 25.66 7.04 4.85
CA PRO A 174 25.39 8.36 4.25
C PRO A 174 25.97 9.53 5.04
N GLU A 175 26.30 9.32 6.32
CA GLU A 175 27.00 10.33 7.13
C GLU A 175 28.50 10.48 6.80
N GLN A 176 29.08 9.52 6.12
CA GLN A 176 30.53 9.48 5.81
C GLN A 176 30.83 9.41 4.32
N PHE A 177 29.93 8.79 3.54
CA PHE A 177 30.10 8.56 2.11
C PHE A 177 28.85 9.01 1.36
N PRO A 178 29.01 9.60 0.17
CA PRO A 178 27.89 10.12 -0.59
C PRO A 178 27.03 9.04 -1.24
N PHE A 179 27.43 7.76 -1.18
CA PHE A 179 26.73 6.67 -1.84
C PHE A 179 25.97 5.80 -0.83
N SER A 180 24.76 5.40 -1.21
CA SER A 180 24.01 4.33 -0.53
C SER A 180 23.16 3.54 -1.53
N LEU A 181 22.93 2.26 -1.20
CA LEU A 181 22.04 1.37 -1.93
C LEU A 181 20.93 0.91 -1.00
N GLU A 182 19.70 1.05 -1.44
CA GLU A 182 18.53 0.54 -0.74
C GLU A 182 17.87 -0.55 -1.58
N LEU A 183 17.63 -1.70 -0.99
CA LEU A 183 16.96 -2.85 -1.59
C LEU A 183 15.73 -3.17 -0.76
N GLY A 184 14.62 -3.48 -1.40
CA GLY A 184 13.39 -3.80 -0.69
C GLY A 184 12.52 -4.80 -1.42
N LEU A 185 11.64 -5.41 -0.63
CA LEU A 185 10.56 -6.25 -1.10
C LEU A 185 9.25 -5.72 -0.51
N GLU A 186 8.32 -5.39 -1.37
CA GLU A 186 6.97 -4.98 -1.04
C GLU A 186 5.99 -6.06 -1.44
N MET A 187 5.03 -6.37 -0.59
CA MET A 187 3.98 -7.35 -0.88
C MET A 187 2.65 -6.89 -0.31
N ALA A 188 1.58 -7.19 -1.05
CA ALA A 188 0.20 -7.00 -0.60
C ALA A 188 -0.67 -8.16 -1.07
N CYS A 189 -1.75 -8.42 -0.34
CA CYS A 189 -2.81 -9.32 -0.78
C CYS A 189 -4.16 -8.94 -0.19
N GLN A 190 -5.21 -9.39 -0.86
CA GLN A 190 -6.59 -9.29 -0.40
C GLN A 190 -7.13 -10.71 -0.17
N PHE A 191 -7.82 -10.93 0.95
CA PHE A 191 -8.35 -12.25 1.31
C PHE A 191 -9.64 -12.12 2.12
N GLY A 192 -10.34 -13.23 2.31
CA GLY A 192 -11.56 -13.24 3.10
C GLY A 192 -12.72 -12.44 2.48
N GLY A 193 -13.63 -11.97 3.32
CA GLY A 193 -14.81 -11.22 2.89
C GLY A 193 -15.84 -12.08 2.16
N LYS A 194 -16.68 -11.41 1.38
CA LYS A 194 -17.74 -12.03 0.58
C LYS A 194 -17.60 -11.62 -0.88
N SER A 195 -17.70 -12.58 -1.78
CA SER A 195 -17.77 -12.34 -3.22
C SER A 195 -19.20 -12.57 -3.72
N PHE A 196 -19.71 -11.66 -4.53
CA PHE A 196 -21.00 -11.75 -5.19
C PHE A 196 -20.77 -11.93 -6.68
N ILE A 197 -21.18 -13.09 -7.19
CA ILE A 197 -20.93 -13.49 -8.57
C ILE A 197 -22.27 -13.78 -9.23
N ARG A 198 -22.49 -13.25 -10.44
CA ARG A 198 -23.71 -13.52 -11.20
C ARG A 198 -23.63 -14.91 -11.83
N GLN A 199 -24.62 -15.73 -11.54
CA GLN A 199 -24.84 -17.03 -12.17
C GLN A 199 -26.24 -17.02 -12.83
N GLY A 200 -26.27 -16.86 -14.15
CA GLY A 200 -27.51 -16.62 -14.86
C GLY A 200 -28.19 -15.32 -14.42
N ASN A 201 -29.43 -15.41 -13.93
CA ASN A 201 -30.20 -14.26 -13.44
C ASN A 201 -30.09 -14.01 -11.93
N GLN A 202 -29.31 -14.80 -11.21
CA GLN A 202 -29.17 -14.68 -9.75
C GLN A 202 -27.77 -14.26 -9.35
N MET A 203 -27.70 -13.45 -8.29
CA MET A 203 -26.45 -13.16 -7.61
C MET A 203 -26.20 -14.21 -6.52
N VAL A 204 -25.07 -14.90 -6.62
CA VAL A 204 -24.66 -15.92 -5.66
C VAL A 204 -23.61 -15.31 -4.74
N GLU A 205 -23.86 -15.40 -3.42
CA GLU A 205 -22.91 -15.02 -2.39
C GLU A 205 -21.96 -16.19 -2.11
N ILE A 206 -20.66 -15.93 -2.21
CA ILE A 206 -19.60 -16.86 -1.83
C ILE A 206 -18.85 -16.25 -0.65
N LYS A 207 -18.86 -16.92 0.49
CA LYS A 207 -18.10 -16.52 1.67
C LYS A 207 -16.68 -17.05 1.57
N ASN A 208 -15.70 -16.16 1.46
CA ASN A 208 -14.29 -16.51 1.44
C ASN A 208 -13.78 -16.82 2.86
N GLN A 209 -12.75 -17.66 2.95
CA GLN A 209 -12.15 -18.02 4.23
C GLN A 209 -11.49 -16.81 4.89
N SER A 210 -11.70 -16.64 6.20
CA SER A 210 -11.15 -15.53 6.98
C SER A 210 -10.71 -15.97 8.38
N GLY A 211 -10.37 -17.25 8.55
CA GLY A 211 -9.87 -17.81 9.80
C GLY A 211 -8.40 -17.50 10.06
N LEU A 212 -7.87 -17.90 11.21
CA LEU A 212 -6.45 -17.70 11.56
C LEU A 212 -5.48 -18.27 10.51
N ARG A 213 -5.87 -19.40 9.89
CA ARG A 213 -5.08 -19.99 8.80
C ARG A 213 -4.99 -19.06 7.59
N SER A 214 -6.06 -18.34 7.27
CA SER A 214 -6.06 -17.37 6.16
C SER A 214 -5.13 -16.17 6.44
N PHE A 215 -5.05 -15.70 7.68
CA PHE A 215 -4.05 -14.68 8.07
C PHE A 215 -2.62 -15.19 7.93
N TRP A 216 -2.38 -16.46 8.28
CA TRP A 216 -1.07 -17.09 8.09
C TRP A 216 -0.72 -17.24 6.60
N ASN A 217 -1.69 -17.69 5.78
CA ASN A 217 -1.52 -17.84 4.34
C ASN A 217 -1.33 -16.47 3.64
N ALA A 218 -1.96 -15.41 4.14
CA ALA A 218 -1.72 -14.05 3.66
C ALA A 218 -0.31 -13.57 4.03
N PHE A 219 0.18 -13.90 5.21
CA PHE A 219 1.52 -13.54 5.63
C PHE A 219 2.59 -14.35 4.89
N PHE A 220 2.46 -15.68 4.85
CA PHE A 220 3.33 -16.55 4.07
C PHE A 220 2.54 -17.02 2.84
N PRO A 221 2.86 -16.54 1.62
CA PRO A 221 2.13 -16.93 0.42
C PRO A 221 2.06 -18.45 0.27
N SER A 222 0.99 -19.05 0.77
CA SER A 222 0.78 -20.50 0.83
C SER A 222 -0.71 -20.81 0.70
N GLY A 223 -1.07 -22.07 0.56
CA GLY A 223 -2.45 -22.50 0.36
C GLY A 223 -2.86 -22.45 -1.11
N SER A 224 -4.11 -22.80 -1.37
CA SER A 224 -4.73 -22.72 -2.68
C SER A 224 -6.15 -22.22 -2.52
N ASP A 225 -6.55 -21.24 -3.29
CA ASP A 225 -7.95 -20.83 -3.38
C ASP A 225 -8.62 -21.61 -4.52
N ALA A 226 -9.64 -22.41 -4.19
CA ALA A 226 -10.29 -23.30 -5.12
C ALA A 226 -11.32 -22.59 -6.04
N THR A 227 -11.50 -21.28 -5.88
CA THR A 227 -12.61 -20.54 -6.50
C THR A 227 -12.30 -19.89 -7.84
N ASP A 228 -11.04 -19.86 -8.28
CA ASP A 228 -10.63 -19.21 -9.52
C ASP A 228 -10.50 -20.14 -10.75
N GLY A 229 -11.37 -21.12 -10.88
CA GLY A 229 -11.47 -21.92 -12.10
C GLY A 229 -10.30 -22.89 -12.31
N LYS A 230 -9.70 -22.93 -13.51
CA LYS A 230 -8.63 -23.88 -13.87
C LYS A 230 -7.26 -23.58 -13.24
N PHE A 231 -7.07 -22.40 -12.69
CA PHE A 231 -5.83 -21.98 -12.08
C PHE A 231 -6.01 -21.90 -10.57
N VAL A 232 -5.22 -22.67 -9.84
CA VAL A 232 -5.18 -22.66 -8.39
C VAL A 232 -4.27 -21.51 -7.96
N ASN A 233 -4.86 -20.34 -7.72
CA ASN A 233 -4.13 -19.23 -7.10
C ASN A 233 -3.95 -19.48 -5.61
N LYS A 234 -2.85 -18.99 -5.06
CA LYS A 234 -2.66 -19.01 -3.61
C LYS A 234 -3.68 -18.11 -2.94
N GLU A 235 -4.15 -18.53 -1.75
CA GLU A 235 -5.12 -17.75 -0.99
C GLU A 235 -4.63 -16.31 -0.84
N GLY A 236 -5.46 -15.36 -1.28
CA GLY A 236 -5.20 -13.95 -1.11
C GLY A 236 -4.56 -13.24 -2.30
N ASN A 237 -4.48 -13.83 -3.49
CA ASN A 237 -4.00 -13.15 -4.70
C ASN A 237 -2.83 -12.19 -4.42
N HIS A 238 -1.67 -12.74 -4.11
CA HIS A 238 -0.49 -11.98 -3.70
C HIS A 238 0.14 -11.26 -4.88
N LEU A 239 0.41 -9.98 -4.69
CA LEU A 239 1.19 -9.17 -5.61
C LEU A 239 2.34 -8.51 -4.86
N GLY A 240 3.39 -8.16 -5.56
CA GLY A 240 4.51 -7.48 -4.93
C GLY A 240 5.47 -6.86 -5.92
N SER A 241 6.52 -6.28 -5.38
CA SER A 241 7.59 -5.66 -6.16
C SER A 241 8.92 -5.77 -5.42
N TRP A 242 9.95 -6.18 -6.14
CA TRP A 242 11.32 -5.88 -5.76
C TRP A 242 11.59 -4.42 -6.09
N VAL A 243 12.13 -3.70 -5.14
CA VAL A 243 12.43 -2.27 -5.31
C VAL A 243 13.89 -2.01 -4.94
N ALA A 244 14.52 -1.14 -5.71
CA ALA A 244 15.89 -0.73 -5.45
C ALA A 244 16.01 0.79 -5.62
N ARG A 245 16.85 1.42 -4.81
CA ARG A 245 17.22 2.81 -4.95
C ARG A 245 18.72 2.97 -4.72
N PHE A 246 19.42 3.47 -5.71
CA PHE A 246 20.79 3.94 -5.56
C PHE A 246 20.77 5.44 -5.33
N ASN A 247 21.45 5.90 -4.29
CA ASN A 247 21.56 7.32 -3.98
C ASN A 247 23.02 7.77 -4.06
N TYR A 248 23.20 8.93 -4.64
CA TYR A 248 24.39 9.76 -4.49
C TYR A 248 23.95 11.09 -3.89
N ASP A 249 24.49 11.43 -2.74
CA ASP A 249 24.12 12.66 -2.03
C ASP A 249 25.37 13.31 -1.43
N ASN A 250 25.65 14.52 -1.85
CA ASN A 250 26.72 15.34 -1.31
C ASN A 250 26.20 16.76 -1.00
N ALA A 251 27.06 17.66 -0.54
CA ALA A 251 26.66 19.00 -0.14
C ALA A 251 26.04 19.86 -1.27
N GLN A 252 26.17 19.45 -2.53
CA GLN A 252 25.73 20.24 -3.70
C GLN A 252 24.74 19.48 -4.58
N TRP A 253 24.82 18.15 -4.65
CA TRP A 253 24.06 17.32 -5.57
C TRP A 253 23.42 16.14 -4.85
N GLY A 254 22.13 15.93 -5.14
CA GLY A 254 21.40 14.73 -4.78
C GLY A 254 20.90 14.03 -6.05
N LEU A 255 21.29 12.77 -6.26
CA LEU A 255 20.83 11.94 -7.35
C LEU A 255 20.29 10.63 -6.80
N SER A 256 19.08 10.24 -7.23
CA SER A 256 18.51 8.94 -6.91
C SER A 256 18.07 8.22 -8.18
N CYS A 257 18.53 7.00 -8.34
CA CYS A 257 18.09 6.10 -9.40
C CYS A 257 17.23 4.99 -8.80
N TYR A 258 16.07 4.73 -9.38
CA TYR A 258 15.08 3.75 -8.90
C TYR A 258 14.94 2.61 -9.90
N ALA A 259 14.73 1.41 -9.38
CA ALA A 259 14.37 0.25 -10.17
C ALA A 259 13.29 -0.54 -9.44
N ASP A 260 12.24 -0.91 -10.14
CA ASP A 260 11.16 -1.76 -9.63
C ASP A 260 10.98 -2.95 -10.55
N GLN A 261 10.74 -4.11 -9.93
CA GLN A 261 10.30 -5.30 -10.64
C GLN A 261 9.06 -5.86 -9.98
N TYR A 262 7.92 -5.67 -10.62
CA TYR A 262 6.63 -6.20 -10.20
C TYR A 262 6.58 -7.72 -10.41
N PHE A 263 5.87 -8.41 -9.53
CA PHE A 263 5.54 -9.81 -9.66
C PHE A 263 4.12 -10.08 -9.13
N GLU A 264 3.46 -11.02 -9.74
CA GLU A 264 2.23 -11.64 -9.28
C GLU A 264 2.53 -13.08 -8.87
N ASP A 265 2.05 -13.51 -7.72
CA ASP A 265 2.31 -14.79 -7.11
C ASP A 265 3.79 -15.12 -6.78
N ASN A 266 3.95 -16.15 -5.94
CA ASN A 266 5.26 -16.63 -5.51
C ASN A 266 6.17 -17.13 -6.65
N SER A 267 5.57 -17.63 -7.73
CA SER A 267 6.34 -18.21 -8.83
C SER A 267 7.16 -17.18 -9.57
N SER A 268 6.66 -15.96 -9.73
CA SER A 268 7.38 -14.87 -10.38
C SER A 268 8.27 -14.06 -9.44
N MET A 269 8.08 -14.17 -8.13
CA MET A 269 8.92 -13.50 -7.14
C MET A 269 10.38 -13.98 -7.17
N ILE A 270 10.60 -15.28 -7.34
CA ILE A 270 11.95 -15.89 -7.30
C ILE A 270 12.59 -15.93 -8.69
N HIS A 271 11.79 -16.10 -9.75
CA HIS A 271 12.25 -16.19 -11.12
C HIS A 271 12.31 -14.84 -11.82
N ILE A 272 13.25 -14.00 -11.42
CA ILE A 272 13.41 -12.62 -11.89
C ILE A 272 13.56 -12.51 -13.43
N ASN A 273 14.13 -13.53 -14.07
CA ASN A 273 14.38 -13.55 -15.52
C ASN A 273 13.41 -14.44 -16.32
N LYS A 274 12.48 -15.10 -15.63
CA LYS A 274 11.47 -15.94 -16.27
C LYS A 274 10.10 -15.48 -15.83
N ASN A 275 9.23 -15.30 -16.79
CA ASN A 275 7.85 -15.06 -16.50
C ASN A 275 7.31 -16.30 -15.77
N GLY A 276 6.80 -16.15 -14.55
CA GLY A 276 6.38 -17.24 -13.69
C GLY A 276 5.24 -18.11 -14.25
N TRP A 277 4.56 -17.63 -15.27
CA TRP A 277 3.45 -18.27 -15.98
C TRP A 277 3.83 -18.71 -17.41
N GLY A 278 5.07 -19.03 -17.66
CA GLY A 278 5.53 -19.37 -19.00
C GLY A 278 5.82 -18.15 -19.87
N LYS A 279 5.89 -18.36 -21.19
CA LYS A 279 6.19 -17.29 -22.14
C LYS A 279 5.05 -16.26 -22.15
N GLY A 280 5.22 -15.12 -21.53
CA GLY A 280 4.29 -14.02 -21.62
C GLY A 280 3.70 -13.51 -20.29
N ALA A 281 4.04 -14.12 -19.16
CA ALA A 281 3.64 -13.56 -17.87
C ALA A 281 4.48 -12.31 -17.53
N ASP A 282 3.80 -11.29 -17.13
CA ASP A 282 4.26 -9.91 -17.19
C ASP A 282 5.10 -9.51 -15.97
N ALA A 283 6.40 -9.66 -16.09
CA ALA A 283 7.32 -8.94 -15.21
C ALA A 283 7.53 -7.53 -15.80
N HIS A 284 6.82 -6.55 -15.28
CA HIS A 284 7.05 -5.17 -15.66
C HIS A 284 8.27 -4.64 -14.93
N LYS A 285 9.33 -4.34 -15.68
CA LYS A 285 10.51 -3.65 -15.16
C LYS A 285 10.34 -2.16 -15.39
N GLN A 286 10.46 -1.39 -14.33
CA GLN A 286 10.48 0.06 -14.41
C GLN A 286 11.81 0.57 -13.88
N VAL A 287 12.59 1.18 -14.78
CA VAL A 287 13.80 1.95 -14.43
C VAL A 287 13.48 3.41 -14.67
N ARG A 288 13.78 4.26 -13.72
CA ARG A 288 13.60 5.73 -13.79
C ARG A 288 14.81 6.43 -13.26
#